data_42511c4bf0eb4b2d55c7d5859aa18db2
#
_entry.id   42511c4bf0eb4b2d55c7d5859aa18db2
#
_cell.length_a   1.000
_cell.length_b   1.000
_cell.length_c   1.000
_cell.angle_alpha   90.00
_cell.angle_beta   90.00
_cell.angle_gamma   90.00
#
_symmetry.space_group_name_H-M   'P 1'
#
loop_
_entity.id
_entity.type
_entity.pdbx_description
1 polymer ?
#
loop_
_entity_poly.entity_id
_entity_poly.type
_entity_poly.pdbx_seq_one_letter_code
_entity_poly.pdbx_strand_id
1 'polypeptide(L)'
;MGKKTRKGHEGRGWQVATLCVSTALVLILLGLVVFIGLTANNLSDYVKENLTVTVVFRDNVTNREAAVVCRKLQTRPWVAHLEYIDRDRALKEQTKALGTDPSEFLGTNPFVPSAEINLKANQANSDSLKLITKQIKAYKQVSEVTYQKDLMDKVNSNLHKVMLIMLIIALVLTCISFSLINNTVRLGIYERRHAIGIMTLVGASWAFIRKPFLKTAVLEGLIAGVLALLVLAAGVWALYIYEPDIQAVVTWQVIAITAAAVLFSGMVISTICVYISVTRYLHNN
;
A
#
# COMPACT_ATOMS: atom_id res chain seq x y z
N MET A 1 55.45 0.31 -24.86
CA MET A 1 54.91 1.29 -23.87
C MET A 1 53.42 1.48 -24.10
N GLY A 2 52.53 0.63 -23.59
CA GLY A 2 51.11 0.65 -23.98
C GLY A 2 50.21 -0.29 -23.18
N LYS A 3 50.41 -0.46 -21.84
CA LYS A 3 49.59 -1.39 -21.05
C LYS A 3 49.09 -0.86 -19.68
N LYS A 4 49.28 0.44 -19.39
CA LYS A 4 48.95 1.02 -18.05
C LYS A 4 47.60 1.76 -17.97
N THR A 5 46.91 2.05 -19.05
CA THR A 5 45.69 2.84 -19.08
C THR A 5 44.39 2.03 -18.96
N ARG A 6 44.42 0.71 -19.17
CA ARG A 6 43.21 -0.18 -19.12
C ARG A 6 42.76 -0.53 -17.69
N LYS A 7 43.71 -0.68 -16.73
CA LYS A 7 43.37 -1.08 -15.34
C LYS A 7 42.58 -0.01 -14.53
N GLY A 8 42.73 1.26 -14.86
CA GLY A 8 42.00 2.35 -14.16
C GLY A 8 40.51 2.44 -14.52
N HIS A 9 40.13 1.98 -15.71
CA HIS A 9 38.72 1.99 -16.15
C HIS A 9 37.90 0.78 -15.63
N GLU A 10 38.53 -0.38 -15.50
CA GLU A 10 37.88 -1.58 -14.97
C GLU A 10 37.53 -1.46 -13.49
N GLY A 11 38.41 -0.91 -12.66
CA GLY A 11 38.18 -0.68 -11.25
C GLY A 11 37.00 0.29 -10.96
N ARG A 12 36.86 1.32 -11.80
CA ARG A 12 35.80 2.31 -11.68
C ARG A 12 34.41 1.76 -12.05
N GLY A 13 34.34 0.93 -13.11
CA GLY A 13 33.09 0.26 -13.49
C GLY A 13 32.58 -0.68 -12.40
N TRP A 14 33.48 -1.41 -11.77
CA TRP A 14 33.16 -2.34 -10.70
C TRP A 14 32.62 -1.63 -9.44
N GLN A 15 33.19 -0.51 -9.06
CA GLN A 15 32.71 0.30 -7.93
C GLN A 15 31.30 0.88 -8.16
N VAL A 16 31.08 1.44 -9.36
CA VAL A 16 29.74 1.95 -9.75
C VAL A 16 28.72 0.82 -9.77
N ALA A 17 29.09 -0.34 -10.29
CA ALA A 17 28.20 -1.52 -10.31
C ALA A 17 27.84 -1.98 -8.89
N THR A 18 28.83 -2.07 -7.99
CA THR A 18 28.60 -2.44 -6.59
C THR A 18 27.68 -1.43 -5.88
N LEU A 19 27.87 -0.14 -6.14
CA LEU A 19 27.00 0.91 -5.59
C LEU A 19 25.58 0.76 -6.13
N CYS A 20 25.40 0.63 -7.43
CA CYS A 20 24.09 0.45 -8.04
C CYS A 20 23.35 -0.77 -7.50
N VAL A 21 24.05 -1.91 -7.34
CA VAL A 21 23.47 -3.15 -6.79
C VAL A 21 23.08 -2.96 -5.33
N SER A 22 23.93 -2.37 -4.49
CA SER A 22 23.63 -2.10 -3.08
C SER A 22 22.44 -1.14 -2.94
N THR A 23 22.41 -0.08 -3.75
CA THR A 23 21.29 0.88 -3.73
C THR A 23 20.01 0.23 -4.25
N ALA A 24 20.08 -0.58 -5.32
CA ALA A 24 18.94 -1.31 -5.85
C ALA A 24 18.33 -2.26 -4.80
N LEU A 25 19.15 -2.96 -4.03
CA LEU A 25 18.67 -3.88 -2.99
C LEU A 25 17.88 -3.13 -1.90
N VAL A 26 18.37 -1.96 -1.48
CA VAL A 26 17.62 -1.12 -0.51
C VAL A 26 16.34 -0.59 -1.12
N LEU A 27 16.36 -0.19 -2.41
CA LEU A 27 15.16 0.28 -3.12
C LEU A 27 14.12 -0.84 -3.33
N ILE A 28 14.56 -2.09 -3.53
CA ILE A 28 13.67 -3.26 -3.57
C ILE A 28 12.94 -3.40 -2.24
N LEU A 29 13.68 -3.37 -1.12
CA LEU A 29 13.08 -3.49 0.22
C LEU A 29 12.13 -2.32 0.51
N LEU A 30 12.53 -1.11 0.15
CA LEU A 30 11.70 0.09 0.35
C LEU A 30 10.44 0.05 -0.53
N GLY A 31 10.58 -0.39 -1.78
CA GLY A 31 9.47 -0.62 -2.70
C GLY A 31 8.52 -1.71 -2.21
N LEU A 32 9.05 -2.78 -1.64
CA LEU A 32 8.25 -3.85 -1.03
C LEU A 32 7.47 -3.34 0.19
N VAL A 33 8.06 -2.48 1.02
CA VAL A 33 7.35 -1.82 2.14
C VAL A 33 6.19 -0.96 1.63
N VAL A 34 6.42 -0.15 0.60
CA VAL A 34 5.36 0.69 -0.01
C VAL A 34 4.27 -0.20 -0.63
N PHE A 35 4.67 -1.22 -1.37
CA PHE A 35 3.76 -2.16 -2.01
C PHE A 35 2.86 -2.89 -0.99
N ILE A 36 3.45 -3.45 0.07
CA ILE A 36 2.70 -4.12 1.14
C ILE A 36 1.77 -3.14 1.85
N GLY A 37 2.22 -1.93 2.14
CA GLY A 37 1.41 -0.90 2.79
C GLY A 37 0.17 -0.52 1.98
N LEU A 38 0.33 -0.30 0.67
CA LEU A 38 -0.78 0.02 -0.23
C LEU A 38 -1.72 -1.18 -0.42
N THR A 39 -1.15 -2.39 -0.58
CA THR A 39 -1.93 -3.62 -0.72
C THR A 39 -2.72 -3.92 0.55
N ALA A 40 -2.15 -3.73 1.74
CA ALA A 40 -2.85 -3.90 3.01
C ALA A 40 -4.02 -2.91 3.16
N ASN A 41 -3.85 -1.67 2.70
CA ASN A 41 -4.93 -0.70 2.68
C ASN A 41 -6.06 -1.13 1.73
N ASN A 42 -5.75 -1.51 0.50
CA ASN A 42 -6.73 -2.00 -0.46
C ASN A 42 -7.44 -3.27 0.02
N LEU A 43 -6.71 -4.20 0.63
CA LEU A 43 -7.29 -5.40 1.23
C LEU A 43 -8.29 -5.04 2.34
N SER A 44 -7.94 -4.08 3.18
CA SER A 44 -8.86 -3.59 4.19
C SER A 44 -10.11 -2.98 3.58
N ASP A 45 -9.96 -2.15 2.55
CA ASP A 45 -11.10 -1.52 1.89
C ASP A 45 -11.97 -2.58 1.20
N TYR A 46 -11.37 -3.57 0.57
CA TYR A 46 -12.06 -4.73 -0.01
C TYR A 46 -12.84 -5.52 1.06
N VAL A 47 -12.24 -5.82 2.21
CA VAL A 47 -12.92 -6.50 3.33
C VAL A 47 -14.06 -5.64 3.86
N LYS A 48 -13.86 -4.33 4.03
CA LYS A 48 -14.89 -3.40 4.51
C LYS A 48 -16.08 -3.29 3.58
N GLU A 49 -15.86 -3.27 2.27
CA GLU A 49 -16.93 -3.21 1.27
C GLU A 49 -17.74 -4.51 1.18
N ASN A 50 -17.10 -5.65 1.45
CA ASN A 50 -17.77 -6.95 1.50
C ASN A 50 -18.42 -7.27 2.85
N LEU A 51 -18.21 -6.42 3.86
CA LEU A 51 -18.90 -6.58 5.14
C LEU A 51 -20.35 -6.12 5.05
N THR A 52 -21.23 -7.06 5.38
CA THR A 52 -22.68 -6.87 5.32
C THR A 52 -23.23 -6.40 6.67
N VAL A 53 -24.03 -5.34 6.63
CA VAL A 53 -24.89 -4.92 7.73
C VAL A 53 -26.28 -5.48 7.48
N THR A 54 -26.70 -6.43 8.29
CA THR A 54 -28.02 -7.06 8.18
C THR A 54 -29.04 -6.26 8.99
N VAL A 55 -30.05 -5.78 8.30
CA VAL A 55 -31.22 -5.08 8.89
C VAL A 55 -32.40 -6.06 8.93
N VAL A 56 -32.82 -6.42 10.12
CA VAL A 56 -33.96 -7.32 10.35
C VAL A 56 -35.20 -6.49 10.54
N PHE A 57 -36.23 -6.75 9.75
CA PHE A 57 -37.53 -6.10 9.88
C PHE A 57 -38.40 -6.81 10.92
N ARG A 58 -39.41 -6.12 11.42
CA ARG A 58 -40.39 -6.71 12.35
C ARG A 58 -41.33 -7.65 11.59
N ASP A 59 -41.85 -8.64 12.29
CA ASP A 59 -42.76 -9.66 11.76
C ASP A 59 -44.02 -9.12 11.07
N ASN A 60 -44.54 -7.99 11.60
CA ASN A 60 -45.75 -7.32 11.13
C ASN A 60 -45.54 -6.42 9.92
N VAL A 61 -44.30 -6.29 9.42
CA VAL A 61 -43.96 -5.42 8.29
C VAL A 61 -44.27 -6.15 6.97
N THR A 62 -45.05 -5.48 6.13
CA THR A 62 -45.35 -6.01 4.79
C THR A 62 -44.14 -5.82 3.84
N ASN A 63 -44.08 -6.66 2.79
CA ASN A 63 -43.01 -6.52 1.77
C ASN A 63 -42.98 -5.14 1.12
N ARG A 64 -44.14 -4.47 1.00
CA ARG A 64 -44.24 -3.10 0.46
C ARG A 64 -43.62 -2.06 1.40
N GLU A 65 -43.85 -2.17 2.67
CA GLU A 65 -43.30 -1.26 3.69
C GLU A 65 -41.77 -1.43 3.81
N ALA A 66 -41.30 -2.69 3.83
CA ALA A 66 -39.89 -3.01 3.81
C ALA A 66 -39.20 -2.43 2.57
N ALA A 67 -39.81 -2.58 1.38
CA ALA A 67 -39.28 -2.02 0.14
C ALA A 67 -39.19 -0.48 0.15
N VAL A 68 -40.13 0.21 0.81
CA VAL A 68 -40.07 1.68 0.97
C VAL A 68 -38.89 2.08 1.85
N VAL A 69 -38.64 1.35 2.94
CA VAL A 69 -37.47 1.60 3.81
C VAL A 69 -36.18 1.32 3.04
N CYS A 70 -36.09 0.20 2.31
CA CYS A 70 -34.93 -0.16 1.49
C CYS A 70 -34.61 0.92 0.44
N ARG A 71 -35.62 1.46 -0.26
CA ARG A 71 -35.42 2.58 -1.22
C ARG A 71 -34.87 3.83 -0.54
N LYS A 72 -35.38 4.17 0.65
CA LYS A 72 -34.85 5.32 1.43
C LYS A 72 -33.42 5.09 1.91
N LEU A 73 -33.06 3.86 2.26
CA LEU A 73 -31.71 3.51 2.67
C LEU A 73 -30.76 3.50 1.47
N GLN A 74 -31.21 3.01 0.32
CA GLN A 74 -30.41 2.95 -0.91
C GLN A 74 -29.96 4.33 -1.44
N THR A 75 -30.74 5.39 -1.16
CA THR A 75 -30.37 6.76 -1.52
C THR A 75 -29.35 7.40 -0.58
N ARG A 76 -28.96 6.72 0.49
CA ARG A 76 -27.99 7.27 1.45
C ARG A 76 -26.56 7.20 0.90
N PRO A 77 -25.74 8.23 1.14
CA PRO A 77 -24.38 8.33 0.57
C PRO A 77 -23.42 7.24 1.06
N TRP A 78 -23.71 6.61 2.19
CA TRP A 78 -22.92 5.56 2.81
C TRP A 78 -23.24 4.15 2.31
N VAL A 79 -24.31 3.96 1.52
CA VAL A 79 -24.69 2.66 0.94
C VAL A 79 -23.91 2.46 -0.37
N ALA A 80 -23.24 1.31 -0.49
CA ALA A 80 -22.63 0.83 -1.72
C ALA A 80 -23.61 -0.08 -2.47
N HIS A 81 -24.16 -1.07 -1.78
CA HIS A 81 -25.15 -2.02 -2.30
C HIS A 81 -26.19 -2.30 -1.24
N LEU A 82 -27.44 -2.57 -1.66
CA LEU A 82 -28.51 -2.99 -0.78
C LEU A 82 -29.34 -4.08 -1.48
N GLU A 83 -29.47 -5.21 -0.82
CA GLU A 83 -30.28 -6.33 -1.26
C GLU A 83 -31.39 -6.60 -0.24
N TYR A 84 -32.62 -6.70 -0.74
CA TYR A 84 -33.77 -7.08 0.09
C TYR A 84 -34.01 -8.57 -0.02
N ILE A 85 -34.12 -9.25 1.11
CA ILE A 85 -34.37 -10.68 1.24
C ILE A 85 -35.72 -10.88 1.92
N ASP A 86 -36.70 -11.38 1.16
CA ASP A 86 -37.99 -11.74 1.72
C ASP A 86 -37.94 -13.08 2.48
N ARG A 87 -39.02 -13.41 3.20
CA ARG A 87 -39.11 -14.62 4.01
C ARG A 87 -38.94 -15.90 3.22
N ASP A 88 -39.50 -15.95 2.02
CA ASP A 88 -39.49 -17.16 1.20
C ASP A 88 -38.11 -17.38 0.55
N ARG A 89 -37.47 -16.27 0.19
CA ARG A 89 -36.11 -16.33 -0.31
C ARG A 89 -35.11 -16.71 0.80
N ALA A 90 -35.26 -16.14 2.01
CA ALA A 90 -34.43 -16.51 3.15
C ALA A 90 -34.56 -18.01 3.48
N LEU A 91 -35.77 -18.55 3.46
CA LEU A 91 -36.01 -19.98 3.66
C LEU A 91 -35.31 -20.83 2.59
N LYS A 92 -35.46 -20.48 1.31
CA LYS A 92 -34.82 -21.21 0.19
C LYS A 92 -33.29 -21.19 0.27
N GLU A 93 -32.70 -20.05 0.57
CA GLU A 93 -31.27 -19.92 0.69
C GLU A 93 -30.72 -20.72 1.87
N GLN A 94 -31.40 -20.68 3.02
CA GLN A 94 -31.00 -21.45 4.20
C GLN A 94 -31.24 -22.94 4.02
N THR A 95 -32.34 -23.36 3.40
CA THR A 95 -32.60 -24.78 3.05
C THR A 95 -31.50 -25.34 2.14
N LYS A 96 -31.04 -24.51 1.17
CA LYS A 96 -29.93 -24.90 0.29
C LYS A 96 -28.61 -25.01 1.03
N ALA A 97 -28.35 -24.13 2.01
CA ALA A 97 -27.12 -24.13 2.80
C ALA A 97 -27.07 -25.25 3.85
N LEU A 98 -28.21 -25.54 4.50
CA LEU A 98 -28.32 -26.54 5.56
C LEU A 98 -28.63 -27.96 5.02
N GLY A 99 -29.08 -28.08 3.78
CA GLY A 99 -29.49 -29.35 3.17
C GLY A 99 -30.84 -29.88 3.67
N THR A 100 -31.51 -29.17 4.60
CA THR A 100 -32.82 -29.55 5.18
C THR A 100 -33.68 -28.28 5.32
N ASP A 101 -35.01 -28.45 5.16
CA ASP A 101 -35.96 -27.34 5.29
C ASP A 101 -36.32 -27.12 6.77
N PRO A 102 -35.91 -25.98 7.38
CA PRO A 102 -36.26 -25.69 8.79
C PRO A 102 -37.75 -25.56 9.04
N SER A 103 -38.56 -25.24 8.03
CA SER A 103 -40.00 -25.10 8.17
C SER A 103 -40.72 -26.45 8.40
N GLU A 104 -40.13 -27.57 7.94
CA GLU A 104 -40.67 -28.91 8.19
C GLU A 104 -40.65 -29.30 9.68
N PHE A 105 -39.61 -28.80 10.42
CA PHE A 105 -39.48 -29.10 11.85
C PHE A 105 -40.28 -28.13 12.73
N LEU A 106 -40.43 -26.88 12.29
CA LEU A 106 -41.05 -25.80 13.10
C LEU A 106 -42.52 -25.57 12.75
N GLY A 107 -43.02 -26.18 11.66
CA GLY A 107 -44.40 -26.05 11.18
C GLY A 107 -44.72 -24.68 10.55
N THR A 108 -43.80 -23.72 10.64
CA THR A 108 -43.93 -22.38 10.06
C THR A 108 -42.57 -21.88 9.61
N ASN A 109 -42.55 -20.94 8.66
CA ASN A 109 -41.33 -20.30 8.24
C ASN A 109 -40.73 -19.42 9.36
N PRO A 110 -39.58 -19.77 9.94
CA PRO A 110 -38.98 -19.04 11.08
C PRO A 110 -38.26 -17.75 10.67
N PHE A 111 -38.08 -17.53 9.36
CA PHE A 111 -37.33 -16.39 8.90
C PHE A 111 -38.21 -15.13 8.80
N VAL A 112 -37.58 -13.98 9.10
CA VAL A 112 -38.19 -12.66 8.97
C VAL A 112 -37.60 -11.91 7.79
N PRO A 113 -38.33 -10.95 7.18
CA PRO A 113 -37.78 -10.15 6.11
C PRO A 113 -36.51 -9.43 6.59
N SER A 114 -35.51 -9.38 5.76
CA SER A 114 -34.25 -8.71 6.07
C SER A 114 -33.72 -7.91 4.86
N ALA A 115 -32.82 -7.00 5.11
CA ALA A 115 -32.06 -6.33 4.07
C ALA A 115 -30.57 -6.40 4.40
N GLU A 116 -29.80 -6.77 3.42
CA GLU A 116 -28.34 -6.76 3.49
C GLU A 116 -27.80 -5.49 2.86
N ILE A 117 -26.97 -4.77 3.61
CA ILE A 117 -26.41 -3.49 3.21
C ILE A 117 -24.91 -3.58 3.25
N ASN A 118 -24.27 -3.41 2.11
CA ASN A 118 -22.82 -3.22 2.00
C ASN A 118 -22.54 -1.72 2.07
N LEU A 119 -21.59 -1.35 2.92
CA LEU A 119 -21.19 0.06 3.09
C LEU A 119 -20.01 0.39 2.18
N LYS A 120 -19.89 1.66 1.82
CA LYS A 120 -18.67 2.14 1.16
C LYS A 120 -17.49 2.07 2.15
N ALA A 121 -16.31 1.67 1.69
CA ALA A 121 -15.11 1.45 2.53
C ALA A 121 -14.79 2.64 3.44
N ASN A 122 -14.92 3.88 2.94
CA ASN A 122 -14.65 5.09 3.69
C ASN A 122 -15.62 5.34 4.85
N GLN A 123 -16.80 4.70 4.85
CA GLN A 123 -17.82 4.80 5.91
C GLN A 123 -17.88 3.54 6.79
N ALA A 124 -17.19 2.48 6.40
CA ALA A 124 -17.14 1.24 7.14
C ALA A 124 -16.07 1.28 8.24
N ASN A 125 -16.23 2.20 9.19
CA ASN A 125 -15.43 2.30 10.42
C ASN A 125 -16.34 2.26 11.65
N SER A 126 -15.78 1.91 12.81
CA SER A 126 -16.54 1.69 14.06
C SER A 126 -17.39 2.87 14.48
N ASP A 127 -16.94 4.10 14.26
CA ASP A 127 -17.70 5.29 14.68
C ASP A 127 -18.82 5.63 13.71
N SER A 128 -18.55 5.56 12.40
CA SER A 128 -19.58 5.70 11.37
C SER A 128 -20.66 4.63 11.51
N LEU A 129 -20.27 3.36 11.75
CA LEU A 129 -21.21 2.25 11.95
C LEU A 129 -22.14 2.47 13.14
N LYS A 130 -21.67 3.01 14.27
CA LYS A 130 -22.51 3.36 15.41
C LYS A 130 -23.58 4.39 15.01
N LEU A 131 -23.18 5.43 14.24
CA LEU A 131 -24.10 6.46 13.78
C LEU A 131 -25.10 5.90 12.74
N ILE A 132 -24.63 5.13 11.78
CA ILE A 132 -25.46 4.49 10.75
C ILE A 132 -26.46 3.54 11.40
N THR A 133 -26.01 2.68 12.31
CA THR A 133 -26.89 1.76 13.07
C THR A 133 -27.97 2.52 13.84
N LYS A 134 -27.62 3.64 14.47
CA LYS A 134 -28.59 4.49 15.16
C LYS A 134 -29.61 5.09 14.19
N GLN A 135 -29.19 5.52 13.01
CA GLN A 135 -30.08 6.05 11.96
C GLN A 135 -31.02 4.96 11.43
N ILE A 136 -30.53 3.74 11.21
CA ILE A 136 -31.34 2.62 10.71
C ILE A 136 -32.34 2.17 11.80
N LYS A 137 -31.91 2.05 13.05
CA LYS A 137 -32.80 1.71 14.18
C LYS A 137 -33.90 2.74 14.46
N ALA A 138 -33.77 3.98 13.96
CA ALA A 138 -34.82 5.00 14.08
C ALA A 138 -36.06 4.71 13.21
N TYR A 139 -35.96 3.81 12.22
CA TYR A 139 -37.13 3.39 11.45
C TYR A 139 -37.99 2.43 12.27
N LYS A 140 -39.29 2.71 12.42
CA LYS A 140 -40.22 1.89 13.20
C LYS A 140 -40.38 0.48 12.70
N GLN A 141 -40.13 0.25 11.43
CA GLN A 141 -40.19 -1.07 10.74
C GLN A 141 -39.03 -1.97 11.07
N VAL A 142 -37.90 -1.42 11.54
CA VAL A 142 -36.69 -2.18 11.85
C VAL A 142 -36.81 -2.77 13.26
N SER A 143 -36.50 -4.05 13.39
CA SER A 143 -36.41 -4.77 14.65
C SER A 143 -35.00 -4.71 15.21
N GLU A 144 -34.04 -5.12 14.37
CA GLU A 144 -32.66 -5.25 14.78
C GLU A 144 -31.72 -4.89 13.62
N VAL A 145 -30.50 -4.45 13.97
CA VAL A 145 -29.41 -4.23 13.01
C VAL A 145 -28.20 -4.95 13.55
N THR A 146 -27.75 -5.95 12.78
CA THR A 146 -26.62 -6.80 13.14
C THR A 146 -25.48 -6.61 12.15
N TYR A 147 -24.27 -6.53 12.64
CA TYR A 147 -23.05 -6.49 11.84
C TYR A 147 -21.86 -7.11 12.61
N GLN A 148 -20.85 -7.55 11.93
CA GLN A 148 -19.67 -8.17 12.54
C GLN A 148 -18.73 -7.11 13.13
N LYS A 149 -19.12 -6.56 14.29
CA LYS A 149 -18.37 -5.49 14.97
C LYS A 149 -16.92 -5.88 15.26
N ASP A 150 -16.70 -7.09 15.77
CA ASP A 150 -15.37 -7.56 16.16
C ASP A 150 -14.41 -7.66 14.97
N LEU A 151 -14.93 -8.02 13.80
CA LEU A 151 -14.15 -8.06 12.56
C LEU A 151 -13.75 -6.66 12.11
N MET A 152 -14.68 -5.70 12.17
CA MET A 152 -14.42 -4.30 11.85
C MET A 152 -13.34 -3.69 12.74
N ASP A 153 -13.47 -3.88 14.04
CA ASP A 153 -12.53 -3.34 15.03
C ASP A 153 -11.14 -3.96 14.85
N LYS A 154 -11.06 -5.26 14.54
CA LYS A 154 -9.81 -5.96 14.23
C LYS A 154 -9.15 -5.44 12.94
N VAL A 155 -9.92 -5.27 11.87
CA VAL A 155 -9.40 -4.76 10.59
C VAL A 155 -8.82 -3.36 10.77
N ASN A 156 -9.56 -2.43 11.39
CA ASN A 156 -9.08 -1.07 11.62
C ASN A 156 -7.85 -1.01 12.54
N SER A 157 -7.84 -1.78 13.64
CA SER A 157 -6.72 -1.82 14.59
C SER A 157 -5.46 -2.41 13.94
N ASN A 158 -5.60 -3.49 13.17
CA ASN A 158 -4.47 -4.15 12.54
C ASN A 158 -3.86 -3.28 11.44
N LEU A 159 -4.64 -2.54 10.66
CA LEU A 159 -4.12 -1.61 9.68
C LEU A 159 -3.21 -0.55 10.29
N HIS A 160 -3.63 0.08 11.39
CA HIS A 160 -2.80 1.07 12.07
C HIS A 160 -1.46 0.48 12.54
N LYS A 161 -1.48 -0.74 13.08
CA LYS A 161 -0.26 -1.45 13.49
C LYS A 161 0.64 -1.77 12.30
N VAL A 162 0.07 -2.28 11.20
CA VAL A 162 0.82 -2.59 9.97
C VAL A 162 1.46 -1.33 9.42
N MET A 163 0.72 -0.22 9.30
CA MET A 163 1.26 1.05 8.81
C MET A 163 2.40 1.57 9.70
N LEU A 164 2.26 1.50 11.02
CA LEU A 164 3.32 1.93 11.95
C LEU A 164 4.59 1.07 11.79
N ILE A 165 4.45 -0.24 11.71
CA ILE A 165 5.57 -1.16 11.49
C ILE A 165 6.25 -0.86 10.16
N MET A 166 5.48 -0.68 9.08
CA MET A 166 6.01 -0.34 7.76
C MET A 166 6.76 0.99 7.77
N LEU A 167 6.26 2.00 8.48
CA LEU A 167 6.94 3.28 8.64
C LEU A 167 8.30 3.14 9.34
N ILE A 168 8.36 2.36 10.42
CA ILE A 168 9.60 2.11 11.16
C ILE A 168 10.61 1.38 10.26
N ILE A 169 10.18 0.34 9.55
CA ILE A 169 11.03 -0.40 8.61
C ILE A 169 11.56 0.52 7.52
N ALA A 170 10.71 1.35 6.91
CA ALA A 170 11.11 2.31 5.87
C ALA A 170 12.17 3.29 6.38
N LEU A 171 12.02 3.78 7.62
CA LEU A 171 12.98 4.68 8.25
C LEU A 171 14.32 4.00 8.48
N VAL A 172 14.33 2.78 9.01
CA VAL A 172 15.56 2.00 9.21
C VAL A 172 16.27 1.72 7.89
N LEU A 173 15.53 1.30 6.85
CA LEU A 173 16.08 1.06 5.52
C LEU A 173 16.67 2.33 4.89
N THR A 174 16.02 3.48 5.09
CA THR A 174 16.53 4.78 4.64
C THR A 174 17.85 5.13 5.34
N CYS A 175 17.97 4.88 6.65
CA CYS A 175 19.22 5.08 7.39
C CYS A 175 20.36 4.17 6.90
N ILE A 176 20.04 2.89 6.63
CA ILE A 176 21.02 1.93 6.08
C ILE A 176 21.48 2.40 4.69
N SER A 177 20.54 2.80 3.82
CA SER A 177 20.84 3.33 2.48
C SER A 177 21.77 4.54 2.59
N PHE A 178 21.47 5.48 3.47
CA PHE A 178 22.31 6.66 3.70
C PHE A 178 23.75 6.27 4.10
N SER A 179 23.90 5.31 4.99
CA SER A 179 25.22 4.82 5.44
C SER A 179 26.01 4.20 4.30
N LEU A 180 25.37 3.34 3.49
CA LEU A 180 26.02 2.67 2.35
C LEU A 180 26.47 3.68 1.28
N ILE A 181 25.58 4.59 0.89
CA ILE A 181 25.88 5.62 -0.12
C ILE A 181 26.99 6.52 0.39
N ASN A 182 26.93 6.98 1.64
CA ASN A 182 27.95 7.84 2.23
C ASN A 182 29.35 7.20 2.20
N ASN A 183 29.44 5.92 2.53
CA ASN A 183 30.71 5.18 2.50
C ASN A 183 31.27 5.09 1.06
N THR A 184 30.42 4.80 0.08
CA THR A 184 30.84 4.67 -1.32
C THR A 184 31.21 6.03 -1.95
N VAL A 185 30.45 7.08 -1.64
CA VAL A 185 30.79 8.45 -2.08
C VAL A 185 32.13 8.89 -1.54
N ARG A 186 32.42 8.57 -0.28
CA ARG A 186 33.71 8.88 0.35
C ARG A 186 34.89 8.27 -0.41
N LEU A 187 34.73 6.99 -0.82
CA LEU A 187 35.73 6.32 -1.66
C LEU A 187 35.89 7.00 -3.02
N GLY A 188 34.81 7.36 -3.69
CA GLY A 188 34.82 8.04 -4.98
C GLY A 188 35.45 9.44 -4.94
N ILE A 189 35.26 10.18 -3.82
CA ILE A 189 35.93 11.47 -3.62
C ILE A 189 37.44 11.27 -3.39
N TYR A 190 37.81 10.28 -2.60
CA TYR A 190 39.21 9.98 -2.32
C TYR A 190 40.01 9.67 -3.61
N GLU A 191 39.42 8.93 -4.54
CA GLU A 191 40.03 8.67 -5.85
C GLU A 191 40.26 9.95 -6.69
N ARG A 192 39.37 10.93 -6.56
CA ARG A 192 39.39 12.16 -7.32
C ARG A 192 40.07 13.33 -6.55
N ARG A 193 40.66 13.09 -5.37
CA ARG A 193 41.24 14.13 -4.51
C ARG A 193 42.22 15.08 -5.21
N HIS A 194 43.07 14.53 -6.11
CA HIS A 194 44.04 15.34 -6.88
C HIS A 194 43.32 16.29 -7.85
N ALA A 195 42.30 15.82 -8.56
CA ALA A 195 41.55 16.68 -9.48
C ALA A 195 40.75 17.74 -8.72
N ILE A 196 40.16 17.41 -7.56
CA ILE A 196 39.46 18.34 -6.70
C ILE A 196 40.43 19.38 -6.16
N GLY A 197 41.65 18.99 -5.71
CA GLY A 197 42.69 19.91 -5.23
C GLY A 197 43.13 20.93 -6.29
N ILE A 198 43.35 20.48 -7.54
CA ILE A 198 43.67 21.37 -8.66
C ILE A 198 42.53 22.36 -8.91
N MET A 199 41.28 21.91 -8.92
CA MET A 199 40.11 22.80 -9.10
C MET A 199 40.02 23.85 -7.99
N THR A 200 40.31 23.48 -6.75
CA THR A 200 40.29 24.40 -5.61
C THR A 200 41.42 25.43 -5.72
N LEU A 201 42.61 25.04 -6.15
CA LEU A 201 43.76 25.94 -6.35
C LEU A 201 43.49 26.97 -7.45
N VAL A 202 42.73 26.62 -8.48
CA VAL A 202 42.33 27.54 -9.57
C VAL A 202 41.13 28.42 -9.16
N GLY A 203 40.60 28.27 -7.93
CA GLY A 203 39.51 29.11 -7.42
C GLY A 203 38.10 28.67 -7.86
N ALA A 204 37.93 27.40 -8.23
CA ALA A 204 36.62 26.89 -8.60
C ALA A 204 35.62 26.93 -7.41
N SER A 205 34.38 27.38 -7.68
CA SER A 205 33.35 27.43 -6.64
C SER A 205 32.94 26.01 -6.16
N TRP A 206 32.60 25.92 -4.89
CA TRP A 206 32.12 24.64 -4.29
C TRP A 206 30.92 24.02 -5.04
N ALA A 207 30.07 24.86 -5.60
CA ALA A 207 28.95 24.43 -6.42
C ALA A 207 29.39 23.74 -7.73
N PHE A 208 30.44 24.28 -8.36
CA PHE A 208 31.03 23.72 -9.57
C PHE A 208 31.66 22.36 -9.31
N ILE A 209 32.36 22.19 -8.20
CA ILE A 209 33.01 20.93 -7.80
C ILE A 209 31.97 19.86 -7.50
N ARG A 210 30.80 20.20 -6.89
CA ARG A 210 29.72 19.26 -6.55
C ARG A 210 28.91 18.81 -7.75
N LYS A 211 28.73 19.67 -8.76
CA LYS A 211 27.83 19.41 -9.91
C LYS A 211 28.05 18.06 -10.61
N PRO A 212 29.28 17.61 -10.92
CA PRO A 212 29.49 16.31 -11.55
C PRO A 212 29.10 15.13 -10.64
N PHE A 213 29.33 15.23 -9.33
CA PHE A 213 28.94 14.19 -8.38
C PHE A 213 27.43 14.05 -8.28
N LEU A 214 26.70 15.18 -8.23
CA LEU A 214 25.24 15.19 -8.19
C LEU A 214 24.62 14.60 -9.47
N LYS A 215 25.17 14.92 -10.65
CA LYS A 215 24.70 14.33 -11.91
C LYS A 215 24.87 12.81 -11.91
N THR A 216 26.02 12.33 -11.45
CA THR A 216 26.30 10.89 -11.36
C THR A 216 25.34 10.23 -10.35
N ALA A 217 25.08 10.88 -9.20
CA ALA A 217 24.17 10.36 -8.18
C ALA A 217 22.73 10.19 -8.68
N VAL A 218 22.21 11.18 -9.43
CA VAL A 218 20.86 11.08 -10.03
C VAL A 218 20.80 9.90 -11.00
N LEU A 219 21.84 9.73 -11.82
CA LEU A 219 21.89 8.67 -12.81
C LEU A 219 22.02 7.28 -12.17
N GLU A 220 22.85 7.16 -11.13
CA GLU A 220 23.00 5.94 -10.33
C GLU A 220 21.71 5.59 -9.60
N GLY A 221 21.03 6.58 -8.99
CA GLY A 221 19.73 6.40 -8.33
C GLY A 221 18.64 5.95 -9.31
N LEU A 222 18.66 6.47 -10.54
CA LEU A 222 17.71 6.07 -11.57
C LEU A 222 17.98 4.64 -12.07
N ILE A 223 19.24 4.28 -12.33
CA ILE A 223 19.60 2.91 -12.74
C ILE A 223 19.24 1.92 -11.63
N ALA A 224 19.58 2.22 -10.38
CA ALA A 224 19.24 1.38 -9.23
C ALA A 224 17.71 1.24 -9.08
N GLY A 225 16.97 2.33 -9.29
CA GLY A 225 15.50 2.32 -9.28
C GLY A 225 14.91 1.44 -10.36
N VAL A 226 15.43 1.50 -11.59
CA VAL A 226 14.98 0.63 -12.69
C VAL A 226 15.27 -0.84 -12.38
N LEU A 227 16.46 -1.16 -11.86
CA LEU A 227 16.79 -2.52 -11.45
C LEU A 227 15.84 -3.03 -10.34
N ALA A 228 15.55 -2.18 -9.35
CA ALA A 228 14.62 -2.51 -8.29
C ALA A 228 13.21 -2.77 -8.83
N LEU A 229 12.74 -1.96 -9.78
CA LEU A 229 11.44 -2.14 -10.43
C LEU A 229 11.34 -3.43 -11.24
N LEU A 230 12.40 -3.84 -11.92
CA LEU A 230 12.41 -5.11 -12.65
C LEU A 230 12.23 -6.30 -11.71
N VAL A 231 12.88 -6.29 -10.56
CA VAL A 231 12.75 -7.35 -9.54
C VAL A 231 11.34 -7.33 -8.92
N LEU A 232 10.82 -6.15 -8.56
CA LEU A 232 9.47 -6.02 -8.01
C LEU A 232 8.40 -6.43 -9.02
N ALA A 233 8.55 -6.04 -10.29
CA ALA A 233 7.63 -6.45 -11.36
C ALA A 233 7.62 -7.96 -11.57
N ALA A 234 8.78 -8.61 -11.53
CA ALA A 234 8.88 -10.07 -11.59
C ALA A 234 8.18 -10.72 -10.39
N GLY A 235 8.31 -10.14 -9.17
CA GLY A 235 7.62 -10.60 -7.98
C GLY A 235 6.09 -10.49 -8.10
N VAL A 236 5.58 -9.34 -8.54
CA VAL A 236 4.14 -9.12 -8.76
C VAL A 236 3.59 -10.07 -9.84
N TRP A 237 4.35 -10.27 -10.92
CA TRP A 237 3.95 -11.21 -11.97
C TRP A 237 3.88 -12.65 -11.46
N ALA A 238 4.84 -13.08 -10.63
CA ALA A 238 4.79 -14.38 -9.98
C ALA A 238 3.56 -14.52 -9.06
N LEU A 239 3.24 -13.48 -8.28
CA LEU A 239 2.03 -13.46 -7.43
C LEU A 239 0.74 -13.65 -8.25
N TYR A 240 0.62 -13.03 -9.40
CA TYR A 240 -0.56 -13.18 -10.28
C TYR A 240 -0.72 -14.58 -10.88
N ILE A 241 0.40 -15.32 -11.03
CA ILE A 241 0.35 -16.71 -11.52
C ILE A 241 -0.11 -17.65 -10.40
N TYR A 242 0.39 -17.45 -9.16
CA TYR A 242 0.09 -18.35 -8.05
C TYR A 242 -1.27 -18.11 -7.41
N GLU A 243 -1.73 -16.85 -7.35
CA GLU A 243 -2.97 -16.43 -6.68
C GLU A 243 -3.75 -15.46 -7.57
N PRO A 244 -4.61 -15.95 -8.49
CA PRO A 244 -5.39 -15.10 -9.40
C PRO A 244 -6.30 -14.10 -8.68
N ASP A 245 -6.81 -14.46 -7.49
CA ASP A 245 -7.73 -13.63 -6.69
C ASP A 245 -7.06 -12.36 -6.13
N ILE A 246 -5.73 -12.33 -6.11
CA ILE A 246 -4.98 -11.17 -5.63
C ILE A 246 -5.16 -9.94 -6.52
N GLN A 247 -5.64 -10.11 -7.76
CA GLN A 247 -5.92 -9.01 -8.69
C GLN A 247 -6.99 -8.04 -8.17
N ALA A 248 -7.92 -8.53 -7.33
CA ALA A 248 -8.92 -7.67 -6.69
C ALA A 248 -8.30 -6.65 -5.72
N VAL A 249 -7.17 -6.99 -5.12
CA VAL A 249 -6.49 -6.18 -4.10
C VAL A 249 -5.30 -5.42 -4.68
N VAL A 250 -4.49 -6.08 -5.53
CA VAL A 250 -3.33 -5.48 -6.20
C VAL A 250 -3.78 -4.83 -7.51
N THR A 251 -4.30 -3.62 -7.39
CA THR A 251 -4.76 -2.84 -8.53
C THR A 251 -3.60 -2.21 -9.31
N TRP A 252 -3.84 -1.84 -10.57
CA TRP A 252 -2.88 -1.09 -11.38
C TRP A 252 -2.39 0.19 -10.68
N GLN A 253 -3.23 0.83 -9.89
CA GLN A 253 -2.88 2.03 -9.12
C GLN A 253 -1.79 1.75 -8.09
N VAL A 254 -1.86 0.62 -7.36
CA VAL A 254 -0.82 0.20 -6.40
C VAL A 254 0.51 0.02 -7.09
N ILE A 255 0.53 -0.64 -8.25
CA ILE A 255 1.74 -0.88 -9.03
C ILE A 255 2.34 0.45 -9.50
N ALA A 256 1.52 1.35 -10.05
CA ALA A 256 1.98 2.64 -10.56
C ALA A 256 2.51 3.56 -9.45
N ILE A 257 1.83 3.62 -8.30
CA ILE A 257 2.28 4.42 -7.15
C ILE A 257 3.58 3.85 -6.58
N THR A 258 3.67 2.52 -6.45
CA THR A 258 4.91 1.86 -5.97
C THR A 258 6.07 2.14 -6.92
N ALA A 259 5.85 2.03 -8.24
CA ALA A 259 6.88 2.32 -9.23
C ALA A 259 7.36 3.77 -9.16
N ALA A 260 6.44 4.72 -9.09
CA ALA A 260 6.76 6.13 -8.95
C ALA A 260 7.52 6.41 -7.64
N ALA A 261 7.08 5.82 -6.52
CA ALA A 261 7.72 5.97 -5.22
C ALA A 261 9.16 5.43 -5.22
N VAL A 262 9.41 4.26 -5.83
CA VAL A 262 10.75 3.66 -5.93
C VAL A 262 11.69 4.54 -6.77
N LEU A 263 11.26 5.00 -7.94
CA LEU A 263 12.08 5.86 -8.80
C LEU A 263 12.37 7.20 -8.13
N PHE A 264 11.35 7.81 -7.55
CA PHE A 264 11.51 9.10 -6.88
C PHE A 264 12.42 9.00 -5.65
N SER A 265 12.19 7.98 -4.80
CA SER A 265 13.03 7.77 -3.60
C SER A 265 14.47 7.44 -3.98
N GLY A 266 14.72 6.67 -5.03
CA GLY A 266 16.05 6.36 -5.53
C GLY A 266 16.81 7.61 -5.94
N MET A 267 16.20 8.49 -6.74
CA MET A 267 16.80 9.76 -7.13
C MET A 267 17.04 10.70 -5.93
N VAL A 268 16.04 10.85 -5.06
CA VAL A 268 16.10 11.77 -3.92
C VAL A 268 17.14 11.32 -2.90
N ILE A 269 17.10 10.05 -2.48
CA ILE A 269 18.03 9.50 -1.48
C ILE A 269 19.47 9.60 -2.00
N SER A 270 19.74 9.13 -3.23
CA SER A 270 21.07 9.21 -3.82
C SER A 270 21.59 10.65 -3.91
N THR A 271 20.75 11.58 -4.37
CA THR A 271 21.14 12.99 -4.51
C THR A 271 21.41 13.65 -3.17
N ILE A 272 20.54 13.44 -2.17
CA ILE A 272 20.71 14.02 -0.82
C ILE A 272 21.96 13.44 -0.15
N CYS A 273 22.15 12.13 -0.22
CA CYS A 273 23.31 11.47 0.38
C CYS A 273 24.62 11.98 -0.22
N VAL A 274 24.70 12.07 -1.55
CA VAL A 274 25.89 12.58 -2.24
C VAL A 274 26.11 14.05 -1.91
N TYR A 275 25.06 14.86 -1.89
CA TYR A 275 25.15 16.27 -1.53
C TYR A 275 25.75 16.48 -0.14
N ILE A 276 25.22 15.76 0.87
CA ILE A 276 25.70 15.84 2.25
C ILE A 276 27.14 15.33 2.37
N SER A 277 27.45 14.17 1.74
CA SER A 277 28.77 13.55 1.81
C SER A 277 29.85 14.43 1.18
N VAL A 278 29.59 14.96 -0.02
CA VAL A 278 30.52 15.85 -0.71
C VAL A 278 30.70 17.16 0.05
N THR A 279 29.61 17.75 0.55
CA THR A 279 29.69 19.02 1.31
C THR A 279 30.48 18.85 2.60
N ARG A 280 30.26 17.75 3.33
CA ARG A 280 30.98 17.45 4.57
C ARG A 280 32.46 17.20 4.33
N TYR A 281 32.82 16.54 3.22
CA TYR A 281 34.20 16.30 2.85
C TYR A 281 34.92 17.62 2.50
N LEU A 282 34.27 18.48 1.70
CA LEU A 282 34.84 19.76 1.27
C LEU A 282 34.96 20.77 2.40
N HIS A 283 34.19 20.66 3.46
CA HIS A 283 34.28 21.58 4.62
C HIS A 283 35.33 21.15 5.64
N ASN A 284 35.69 19.86 5.68
CA ASN A 284 36.68 19.33 6.62
C ASN A 284 38.12 19.29 6.07
N ASN A 285 38.34 19.71 4.82
CA ASN A 285 39.64 19.87 4.18
C ASN A 285 39.83 21.29 3.64
#